data_0246147a6ce7f3995a5838991b7725ed
#
_entry.id   0246147a6ce7f3995a5838991b7725ed
#
_cell.length_a   1.000
_cell.length_b   1.000
_cell.length_c   1.000
_cell.angle_alpha   90.00
_cell.angle_beta   90.00
_cell.angle_gamma   90.00
#
_symmetry.space_group_name_H-M   'P 1'
#
loop_
_entity.id
_entity.type
_entity.pdbx_description
1 polymer ?
#
loop_
_entity_poly.entity_id
_entity_poly.type
_entity_poly.pdbx_seq_one_letter_code
_entity_poly.pdbx_strand_id
1 'polypeptide(L)'
;MNVFMTTGTYDYLLKVKEKHEGEAMVLMMDEDTALLLHETSGETVFKEPRRYEVVDGAGTYEKARFVVMNNIPVAEEGRPLFEHSFKNRDRSIDQMPGFVGIRILRPLSSDTYVILTLWKDESDFERWKQSDSFSKSHQKAAFGSEAAHPPKKIFAGASYVKKYYIPEGE
;
A
#
# COMPACT_ATOMS: atom_id res chain seq x y z
N MET A 1 7.45 -12.64 1.05
CA MET A 1 7.74 -11.35 1.68
C MET A 1 6.50 -10.85 2.38
N ASN A 2 6.64 -10.49 3.63
CA ASN A 2 5.53 -10.03 4.46
C ASN A 2 5.69 -8.56 4.82
N VAL A 3 4.56 -7.91 5.05
CA VAL A 3 4.52 -6.54 5.54
C VAL A 3 3.70 -6.51 6.82
N PHE A 4 4.24 -5.87 7.84
CA PHE A 4 3.59 -5.68 9.13
C PHE A 4 3.44 -4.20 9.39
N MET A 5 2.29 -3.78 9.90
CA MET A 5 2.04 -2.37 10.19
C MET A 5 1.54 -2.20 11.61
N THR A 6 2.08 -1.20 12.30
CA THR A 6 1.59 -0.82 13.61
C THR A 6 1.45 0.69 13.69
N THR A 7 0.49 1.15 14.47
CA THR A 7 0.23 2.58 14.64
C THR A 7 0.54 3.00 16.07
N GLY A 8 0.81 4.28 16.25
CA GLY A 8 1.11 4.83 17.57
C GLY A 8 1.59 6.25 17.45
N THR A 9 2.21 6.75 18.53
CA THR A 9 2.79 8.08 18.48
C THR A 9 4.10 8.06 17.69
N TYR A 10 4.41 9.18 17.07
CA TYR A 10 5.65 9.32 16.32
C TYR A 10 6.88 8.98 17.17
N ASP A 11 6.94 9.56 18.37
CA ASP A 11 8.11 9.38 19.25
C ASP A 11 8.31 7.92 19.63
N TYR A 12 7.23 7.22 19.95
CA TYR A 12 7.32 5.81 20.31
C TYR A 12 7.80 4.97 19.12
N LEU A 13 7.19 5.19 17.96
CA LEU A 13 7.53 4.40 16.77
C LEU A 13 8.94 4.72 16.26
N LEU A 14 9.38 5.95 16.40
CA LEU A 14 10.76 6.32 16.05
C LEU A 14 11.75 5.52 16.89
N LYS A 15 11.47 5.38 18.18
CA LYS A 15 12.35 4.58 19.06
C LYS A 15 12.37 3.13 18.66
N VAL A 16 11.23 2.57 18.26
CA VAL A 16 11.17 1.19 17.79
C VAL A 16 12.05 1.03 16.54
N LYS A 17 11.91 1.95 15.59
CA LYS A 17 12.68 1.92 14.35
C LYS A 17 14.18 2.03 14.63
N GLU A 18 14.58 2.96 15.50
CA GLU A 18 16.00 3.15 15.85
C GLU A 18 16.60 1.94 16.55
N LYS A 19 15.79 1.25 17.33
CA LYS A 19 16.23 0.05 18.05
C LYS A 19 16.46 -1.14 17.12
N HIS A 20 15.90 -1.11 15.92
CA HIS A 20 15.98 -2.21 14.95
C HIS A 20 16.53 -1.73 13.61
N GLU A 21 17.69 -1.07 13.63
CA GLU A 21 18.28 -0.46 12.42
C GLU A 21 18.58 -1.46 11.32
N GLY A 22 18.80 -2.71 11.65
CA GLY A 22 19.06 -3.74 10.64
C GLY A 22 17.83 -4.21 9.88
N GLU A 23 16.64 -3.73 10.27
CA GLU A 23 15.38 -4.14 9.66
C GLU A 23 14.88 -3.09 8.70
N ALA A 24 14.16 -3.54 7.67
CA ALA A 24 13.57 -2.64 6.68
C ALA A 24 12.27 -2.06 7.25
N MET A 25 12.37 -0.88 7.85
CA MET A 25 11.22 -0.21 8.45
C MET A 25 11.05 1.19 7.88
N VAL A 26 9.79 1.58 7.69
CA VAL A 26 9.44 2.91 7.18
C VAL A 26 8.49 3.57 8.18
N LEU A 27 8.88 4.72 8.69
CA LEU A 27 8.06 5.51 9.60
C LEU A 27 7.36 6.60 8.80
N MET A 28 6.05 6.66 8.92
CA MET A 28 5.23 7.64 8.20
C MET A 28 4.17 8.20 9.12
N MET A 29 3.62 9.34 8.75
CA MET A 29 2.64 10.01 9.61
C MET A 29 1.54 10.69 8.79
N ASP A 30 0.35 10.74 9.37
CA ASP A 30 -0.73 11.59 8.89
C ASP A 30 -0.99 12.68 9.94
N GLU A 31 -2.15 13.35 9.88
CA GLU A 31 -2.45 14.44 10.81
C GLU A 31 -2.63 13.97 12.25
N ASP A 32 -3.09 12.75 12.45
CA ASP A 32 -3.52 12.26 13.76
C ASP A 32 -2.58 11.26 14.40
N THR A 33 -1.84 10.50 13.61
CA THR A 33 -1.08 9.37 14.14
C THR A 33 0.12 9.07 13.26
N ALA A 34 0.98 8.21 13.76
CA ALA A 34 2.11 7.68 12.99
C ALA A 34 1.90 6.18 12.75
N LEU A 35 2.56 5.68 11.71
CA LEU A 35 2.50 4.28 11.32
C LEU A 35 3.93 3.81 11.03
N LEU A 36 4.28 2.65 11.56
CA LEU A 36 5.56 2.03 11.25
C LEU A 36 5.30 0.77 10.45
N LEU A 37 5.91 0.70 9.27
CA LEU A 37 5.80 -0.44 8.36
C LEU A 37 7.10 -1.24 8.41
N HIS A 38 6.99 -2.55 8.50
CA HIS A 38 8.12 -3.47 8.52
C HIS A 38 7.95 -4.50 7.42
N GLU A 39 8.84 -4.49 6.43
CA GLU A 39 8.83 -5.49 5.36
C GLU A 39 9.95 -6.49 5.62
N THR A 40 9.58 -7.77 5.70
CA THR A 40 10.55 -8.81 6.03
C THR A 40 10.06 -10.17 5.52
N SER A 41 10.99 -11.06 5.24
CA SER A 41 10.66 -12.45 4.91
C SER A 41 10.51 -13.30 6.18
N GLY A 42 10.88 -12.75 7.34
CA GLY A 42 10.87 -13.46 8.62
C GLY A 42 9.79 -12.93 9.56
N GLU A 43 10.07 -13.05 10.84
CA GLU A 43 9.16 -12.60 11.87
C GLU A 43 9.32 -11.11 12.13
N THR A 44 8.25 -10.50 12.64
CA THR A 44 8.29 -9.10 13.01
C THR A 44 8.57 -8.93 14.50
N VAL A 45 9.11 -7.75 14.86
CA VAL A 45 9.32 -7.37 16.26
C VAL A 45 8.06 -6.73 16.85
N PHE A 46 7.05 -6.46 16.03
CA PHE A 46 5.79 -5.86 16.50
C PHE A 46 4.96 -6.91 17.23
N LYS A 47 4.28 -6.48 18.31
CA LYS A 47 3.51 -7.42 19.14
C LYS A 47 2.16 -7.78 18.53
N GLU A 48 1.39 -6.80 18.10
CA GLU A 48 0.06 -7.01 17.54
C GLU A 48 -0.14 -6.18 16.29
N PRO A 49 0.63 -6.44 15.23
CA PRO A 49 0.53 -5.65 14.00
C PRO A 49 -0.61 -6.13 13.12
N ARG A 50 -0.98 -5.27 12.16
CA ARG A 50 -1.73 -5.74 11.00
C ARG A 50 -0.75 -6.51 10.13
N ARG A 51 -1.19 -7.64 9.59
CA ARG A 51 -0.31 -8.58 8.88
C ARG A 51 -0.75 -8.73 7.42
N TYR A 52 0.23 -8.66 6.54
CA TYR A 52 -0.02 -8.76 5.10
C TYR A 52 1.07 -9.60 4.44
N GLU A 53 0.71 -10.19 3.28
CA GLU A 53 1.67 -10.83 2.41
C GLU A 53 1.73 -10.05 1.10
N VAL A 54 2.93 -9.82 0.56
CA VAL A 54 3.09 -9.11 -0.71
C VAL A 54 2.77 -10.08 -1.85
N VAL A 55 1.72 -9.79 -2.62
CA VAL A 55 1.35 -10.62 -3.77
C VAL A 55 1.88 -10.07 -5.08
N ASP A 56 2.20 -8.77 -5.13
CA ASP A 56 2.86 -8.14 -6.27
C ASP A 56 3.53 -6.88 -5.78
N GLY A 57 4.61 -6.49 -6.44
CA GLY A 57 5.31 -5.28 -6.08
C GLY A 57 6.38 -4.89 -7.07
N ALA A 58 6.78 -3.63 -7.02
CA ALA A 58 7.86 -3.06 -7.82
C ALA A 58 8.46 -1.89 -7.05
N GLY A 59 9.73 -1.60 -7.30
CA GLY A 59 10.41 -0.48 -6.65
C GLY A 59 10.74 -0.75 -5.20
N THR A 60 11.16 0.31 -4.53
CA THR A 60 11.66 0.23 -3.14
C THR A 60 10.95 1.26 -2.26
N TYR A 61 11.34 1.31 -0.98
CA TYR A 61 10.86 2.35 -0.06
C TYR A 61 11.81 3.54 0.00
N GLU A 62 13.04 3.36 -0.46
CA GLU A 62 14.04 4.41 -0.40
C GLU A 62 13.61 5.62 -1.22
N LYS A 63 13.90 6.82 -0.72
CA LYS A 63 13.57 8.09 -1.38
C LYS A 63 12.09 8.42 -1.43
N ALA A 64 11.22 7.57 -0.88
CA ALA A 64 9.80 7.88 -0.79
C ALA A 64 9.57 8.95 0.27
N ARG A 65 8.68 9.89 -0.02
CA ARG A 65 8.27 10.95 0.91
C ARG A 65 6.77 11.01 1.09
N PHE A 66 6.03 10.39 0.18
CA PHE A 66 4.58 10.40 0.20
C PHE A 66 4.09 8.99 -0.08
N VAL A 67 3.14 8.53 0.72
CA VAL A 67 2.62 7.16 0.65
C VAL A 67 1.10 7.22 0.54
N VAL A 68 0.55 6.47 -0.41
CA VAL A 68 -0.89 6.35 -0.57
C VAL A 68 -1.27 4.90 -0.37
N MET A 69 -2.21 4.66 0.53
CA MET A 69 -2.76 3.32 0.78
C MET A 69 -4.22 3.30 0.40
N ASN A 70 -4.54 2.57 -0.65
CA ASN A 70 -5.93 2.31 -1.02
C ASN A 70 -6.34 1.02 -0.31
N ASN A 71 -7.28 1.14 0.62
CA ASN A 71 -7.74 0.04 1.45
C ASN A 71 -9.04 -0.50 0.86
N ILE A 72 -9.03 -1.77 0.49
CA ILE A 72 -10.12 -2.39 -0.26
C ILE A 72 -10.61 -3.63 0.48
N PRO A 73 -11.76 -3.54 1.17
CA PRO A 73 -12.34 -4.73 1.81
C PRO A 73 -12.84 -5.69 0.73
N VAL A 74 -12.42 -6.94 0.82
CA VAL A 74 -12.76 -7.97 -0.18
C VAL A 74 -13.37 -9.16 0.53
N ALA A 75 -14.54 -9.61 0.06
CA ALA A 75 -15.18 -10.80 0.60
C ALA A 75 -14.30 -12.01 0.34
N GLU A 76 -14.33 -12.97 1.25
CA GLU A 76 -13.42 -14.13 1.17
C GLU A 76 -13.52 -14.86 -0.17
N GLU A 77 -14.71 -15.08 -0.66
CA GLU A 77 -14.91 -15.76 -1.93
C GLU A 77 -14.46 -14.92 -3.14
N GLY A 78 -14.28 -13.63 -2.95
CA GLY A 78 -13.83 -12.74 -4.01
C GLY A 78 -12.31 -12.60 -4.11
N ARG A 79 -11.57 -13.10 -3.12
CA ARG A 79 -10.11 -12.92 -3.07
C ARG A 79 -9.38 -13.46 -4.29
N PRO A 80 -9.65 -14.68 -4.77
CA PRO A 80 -8.94 -15.17 -5.95
C PRO A 80 -9.16 -14.31 -7.17
N LEU A 81 -10.38 -13.84 -7.39
CA LEU A 81 -10.69 -12.99 -8.53
C LEU A 81 -10.02 -11.62 -8.39
N PHE A 82 -10.06 -11.06 -7.18
CA PHE A 82 -9.42 -9.78 -6.90
C PHE A 82 -7.92 -9.85 -7.18
N GLU A 83 -7.24 -10.88 -6.66
CA GLU A 83 -5.80 -11.01 -6.86
C GLU A 83 -5.45 -11.29 -8.32
N HIS A 84 -6.29 -12.06 -9.01
CA HIS A 84 -6.08 -12.35 -10.42
C HIS A 84 -6.08 -11.05 -11.25
N SER A 85 -6.88 -10.07 -10.87
CA SER A 85 -6.96 -8.81 -11.60
C SER A 85 -5.64 -8.04 -11.62
N PHE A 86 -4.71 -8.34 -10.69
CA PHE A 86 -3.42 -7.67 -10.63
C PHE A 86 -2.30 -8.43 -11.35
N LYS A 87 -2.51 -9.68 -11.74
CA LYS A 87 -1.45 -10.44 -12.42
C LYS A 87 -1.03 -9.81 -13.74
N ASN A 88 -2.01 -9.22 -14.44
CA ASN A 88 -1.77 -8.54 -15.70
C ASN A 88 -2.09 -7.05 -15.59
N ARG A 89 -1.78 -6.45 -14.43
CA ARG A 89 -2.06 -5.03 -14.23
C ARG A 89 -1.28 -4.17 -15.21
N ASP A 90 -1.86 -3.02 -15.53
CA ASP A 90 -1.15 -2.02 -16.30
C ASP A 90 0.02 -1.50 -15.46
N ARG A 91 1.24 -1.60 -15.98
CA ARG A 91 2.44 -1.18 -15.28
C ARG A 91 2.90 0.22 -15.67
N SER A 92 2.06 0.99 -16.35
CA SER A 92 2.43 2.33 -16.75
C SER A 92 2.69 3.26 -15.57
N ILE A 93 2.12 2.98 -14.40
CA ILE A 93 2.42 3.73 -13.18
C ILE A 93 3.91 3.67 -12.85
N ASP A 94 4.57 2.54 -13.14
CA ASP A 94 5.98 2.34 -12.83
C ASP A 94 6.88 3.32 -13.60
N GLN A 95 6.36 3.90 -14.68
CA GLN A 95 7.11 4.84 -15.53
C GLN A 95 6.79 6.30 -15.21
N MET A 96 5.89 6.57 -14.27
CA MET A 96 5.51 7.94 -13.95
C MET A 96 6.62 8.68 -13.20
N PRO A 97 6.82 9.97 -13.51
CA PRO A 97 7.78 10.76 -12.75
C PRO A 97 7.43 10.77 -11.27
N GLY A 98 8.43 10.57 -10.44
CA GLY A 98 8.25 10.55 -8.99
C GLY A 98 7.75 9.25 -8.41
N PHE A 99 7.44 8.25 -9.24
CA PHE A 99 7.07 6.93 -8.74
C PHE A 99 8.28 6.28 -8.07
N VAL A 100 8.09 5.75 -6.85
CA VAL A 100 9.17 5.09 -6.10
C VAL A 100 8.88 3.59 -5.96
N GLY A 101 7.65 3.22 -5.70
CA GLY A 101 7.34 1.80 -5.55
C GLY A 101 5.86 1.53 -5.37
N ILE A 102 5.52 0.25 -5.46
CA ILE A 102 4.15 -0.22 -5.25
C ILE A 102 4.21 -1.57 -4.55
N ARG A 103 3.22 -1.83 -3.69
CA ARG A 103 3.00 -3.12 -3.06
C ARG A 103 1.52 -3.44 -3.07
N ILE A 104 1.19 -4.64 -3.55
CA ILE A 104 -0.18 -5.17 -3.45
C ILE A 104 -0.16 -6.12 -2.26
N LEU A 105 -0.90 -5.79 -1.21
CA LEU A 105 -0.83 -6.48 0.08
C LEU A 105 -2.08 -7.28 0.35
N ARG A 106 -1.90 -8.60 0.52
CA ARG A 106 -2.97 -9.51 0.91
C ARG A 106 -3.09 -9.51 2.43
N PRO A 107 -4.28 -9.25 2.99
CA PRO A 107 -4.43 -9.27 4.45
C PRO A 107 -4.37 -10.70 4.99
N LEU A 108 -3.68 -10.86 6.11
CA LEU A 108 -3.58 -12.14 6.81
C LEU A 108 -4.42 -12.15 8.10
N SER A 109 -4.86 -10.97 8.56
CA SER A 109 -5.61 -10.85 9.80
C SER A 109 -6.87 -9.99 9.66
N SER A 110 -7.29 -9.73 8.43
CA SER A 110 -8.51 -8.95 8.16
C SER A 110 -9.02 -9.29 6.77
N ASP A 111 -10.04 -8.55 6.31
CA ASP A 111 -10.59 -8.70 4.97
C ASP A 111 -10.10 -7.61 4.01
N THR A 112 -9.23 -6.70 4.46
CA THR A 112 -8.94 -5.48 3.72
C THR A 112 -7.56 -5.55 3.07
N TYR A 113 -7.56 -5.63 1.74
CA TYR A 113 -6.34 -5.51 0.93
C TYR A 113 -5.85 -4.07 0.95
N VAL A 114 -4.55 -3.90 0.78
CA VAL A 114 -3.94 -2.57 0.66
C VAL A 114 -3.16 -2.50 -0.64
N ILE A 115 -3.48 -1.51 -1.46
CA ILE A 115 -2.64 -1.17 -2.61
C ILE A 115 -1.86 0.05 -2.17
N LEU A 116 -0.57 -0.14 -1.95
CA LEU A 116 0.32 0.87 -1.40
C LEU A 116 1.20 1.41 -2.52
N THR A 117 1.17 2.73 -2.73
CA THR A 117 2.06 3.37 -3.70
C THR A 117 2.93 4.39 -2.99
N LEU A 118 4.17 4.49 -3.46
CA LEU A 118 5.21 5.30 -2.86
C LEU A 118 5.69 6.32 -3.88
N TRP A 119 5.79 7.58 -3.45
CA TRP A 119 6.07 8.70 -4.33
C TRP A 119 7.15 9.60 -3.72
N LYS A 120 7.89 10.30 -4.57
CA LYS A 120 8.86 11.28 -4.10
C LYS A 120 8.17 12.49 -3.50
N ASP A 121 6.97 12.84 -4.01
CA ASP A 121 6.25 14.01 -3.57
C ASP A 121 4.75 13.81 -3.83
N GLU A 122 3.93 14.50 -3.05
CA GLU A 122 2.48 14.45 -3.22
C GLU A 122 2.05 14.91 -4.61
N SER A 123 2.72 15.92 -5.17
CA SER A 123 2.40 16.43 -6.50
C SER A 123 2.57 15.37 -7.58
N ASP A 124 3.51 14.45 -7.40
CA ASP A 124 3.71 13.35 -8.35
C ASP A 124 2.52 12.41 -8.36
N PHE A 125 1.97 12.11 -7.19
CA PHE A 125 0.76 11.30 -7.07
C PHE A 125 -0.43 12.01 -7.72
N GLU A 126 -0.61 13.30 -7.45
CA GLU A 126 -1.71 14.06 -8.02
C GLU A 126 -1.62 14.11 -9.55
N ARG A 127 -0.41 14.25 -10.08
CA ARG A 127 -0.18 14.24 -11.52
C ARG A 127 -0.57 12.89 -12.13
N TRP A 128 -0.23 11.80 -11.44
CA TRP A 128 -0.60 10.46 -11.91
C TRP A 128 -2.12 10.29 -11.93
N LYS A 129 -2.84 10.78 -10.92
CA LYS A 129 -4.30 10.68 -10.87
C LYS A 129 -4.98 11.35 -12.06
N GLN A 130 -4.34 12.35 -12.65
CA GLN A 130 -4.88 13.08 -13.79
C GLN A 130 -4.34 12.55 -15.12
N SER A 131 -3.58 11.48 -15.10
CA SER A 131 -2.90 10.96 -16.29
C SER A 131 -3.69 9.84 -16.96
N ASP A 132 -3.31 9.55 -18.21
CA ASP A 132 -3.85 8.40 -18.94
C ASP A 132 -3.46 7.09 -18.26
N SER A 133 -2.30 7.05 -17.62
CA SER A 133 -1.84 5.89 -16.86
C SER A 133 -2.82 5.51 -15.76
N PHE A 134 -3.32 6.49 -15.02
CA PHE A 134 -4.33 6.25 -13.98
C PHE A 134 -5.60 5.65 -14.57
N SER A 135 -6.09 6.24 -15.65
CA SER A 135 -7.29 5.75 -16.32
C SER A 135 -7.12 4.32 -16.82
N LYS A 136 -5.96 4.02 -17.43
CA LYS A 136 -5.67 2.67 -17.91
C LYS A 136 -5.60 1.66 -16.77
N SER A 137 -4.95 2.01 -15.68
CA SER A 137 -4.84 1.13 -14.52
C SER A 137 -6.22 0.79 -13.96
N HIS A 138 -7.10 1.76 -13.90
CA HIS A 138 -8.43 1.56 -13.35
C HIS A 138 -9.36 0.82 -14.31
N GLN A 139 -9.10 0.89 -15.59
CA GLN A 139 -9.86 0.12 -16.57
C GLN A 139 -9.46 -1.35 -16.55
N LYS A 140 -8.16 -1.64 -16.39
CA LYS A 140 -7.68 -3.02 -16.34
C LYS A 140 -8.00 -3.69 -15.01
N ALA A 141 -7.99 -2.95 -13.94
CA ALA A 141 -8.35 -3.49 -12.64
C ALA A 141 -9.86 -3.65 -12.60
N ALA A 142 -10.32 -4.90 -12.62
CA ALA A 142 -11.73 -5.24 -12.78
C ALA A 142 -12.66 -4.52 -11.82
N PHE A 143 -12.18 -4.15 -10.66
CA PHE A 143 -12.98 -3.49 -9.63
C PHE A 143 -12.99 -1.96 -9.75
N GLY A 144 -12.14 -1.40 -10.57
CA GLY A 144 -12.04 0.05 -10.75
C GLY A 144 -12.81 0.59 -11.94
N SER A 145 -13.45 -0.28 -12.71
CA SER A 145 -14.11 0.09 -13.95
C SER A 145 -15.52 -0.46 -14.00
N GLU A 146 -16.45 0.38 -14.39
CA GLU A 146 -17.82 -0.05 -14.61
C GLU A 146 -17.91 -1.06 -15.74
N ALA A 147 -17.03 -0.94 -16.73
CA ALA A 147 -17.02 -1.86 -17.87
C ALA A 147 -16.60 -3.26 -17.46
N ALA A 148 -15.83 -3.39 -16.41
CA ALA A 148 -15.39 -4.69 -15.92
C ALA A 148 -16.43 -5.37 -15.04
N HIS A 149 -17.33 -4.59 -14.45
CA HIS A 149 -18.41 -5.09 -13.58
C HIS A 149 -18.00 -6.26 -12.70
N PRO A 150 -17.02 -6.07 -11.81
CA PRO A 150 -16.72 -7.14 -10.88
C PRO A 150 -17.99 -7.44 -10.09
N PRO A 151 -18.28 -8.69 -9.83
CA PRO A 151 -19.44 -9.03 -9.04
C PRO A 151 -19.40 -8.24 -7.74
N LYS A 152 -20.52 -7.62 -7.37
CA LYS A 152 -20.59 -6.89 -6.09
C LYS A 152 -20.17 -7.78 -4.91
N LYS A 153 -20.29 -9.09 -5.10
CA LYS A 153 -19.93 -10.09 -4.07
C LYS A 153 -18.46 -10.14 -3.71
N ILE A 154 -17.56 -9.60 -4.55
CA ILE A 154 -16.14 -9.64 -4.21
C ILE A 154 -15.77 -8.60 -3.16
N PHE A 155 -16.58 -7.55 -2.98
CA PHE A 155 -16.28 -6.50 -2.02
C PHE A 155 -17.09 -6.69 -0.73
N ALA A 156 -16.40 -6.59 0.41
CA ALA A 156 -17.04 -6.65 1.72
C ALA A 156 -17.46 -5.28 2.23
N GLY A 157 -17.01 -4.20 1.59
CA GLY A 157 -17.33 -2.85 1.98
C GLY A 157 -16.74 -1.85 1.02
N ALA A 158 -16.93 -0.56 1.30
CA ALA A 158 -16.41 0.51 0.47
C ALA A 158 -14.90 0.66 0.66
N SER A 159 -14.19 0.90 -0.44
CA SER A 159 -12.76 1.20 -0.35
C SER A 159 -12.54 2.62 0.18
N TYR A 160 -11.38 2.84 0.78
CA TYR A 160 -11.02 4.15 1.30
C TYR A 160 -9.52 4.37 1.17
N VAL A 161 -9.12 5.64 1.03
CA VAL A 161 -7.73 6.02 0.80
C VAL A 161 -7.16 6.69 2.05
N LYS A 162 -5.96 6.27 2.44
CA LYS A 162 -5.17 6.92 3.49
C LYS A 162 -3.88 7.44 2.87
N LYS A 163 -3.49 8.63 3.29
CA LYS A 163 -2.28 9.28 2.79
C LYS A 163 -1.35 9.57 3.97
N TYR A 164 -0.07 9.31 3.76
CA TYR A 164 0.95 9.50 4.79
C TYR A 164 2.15 10.22 4.22
N TYR A 165 2.89 10.90 5.10
CA TYR A 165 4.13 11.59 4.75
C TYR A 165 5.28 10.93 5.49
N ILE A 166 6.42 10.80 4.83
CA ILE A 166 7.64 10.29 5.44
C ILE A 166 8.51 11.50 5.74
N PRO A 167 8.77 11.81 7.03
CA PRO A 167 9.59 12.98 7.38
C PRO A 167 11.00 12.86 6.82
N GLU A 168 11.63 14.01 6.52
CA GLU A 168 13.02 14.03 6.10
C GLU A 168 13.91 13.49 7.21
N GLY A 169 14.94 12.75 6.80
CA GLY A 169 15.88 12.16 7.74
C GLY A 169 15.46 10.81 8.30
N GLU A 170 14.30 10.30 7.88
CA GLU A 170 13.77 9.02 8.37
C GLU A 170 13.97 7.86 7.38
#